data_f34245feaf6c0dc87c2df964084a4537
#
_entry.id   f34245feaf6c0dc87c2df964084a4537
#
_cell.length_a   1.000
_cell.length_b   1.000
_cell.length_c   1.000
_cell.angle_alpha   90.00
_cell.angle_beta   90.00
_cell.angle_gamma   90.00
#
_symmetry.space_group_name_H-M   'P 1'
#
loop_
_entity.id
_entity.type
_entity.pdbx_description
1 polymer ?
#
loop_
_entity_poly.entity_id
_entity_poly.type
_entity_poly.pdbx_seq_one_letter_code
_entity_poly.pdbx_strand_id
1 'polypeptide(L)'
;YEFYTLADDVEFTGRKIYKFTFKNTEQPVESWSEAYQKILQILYSENKSIITRLALSTNEGLESHFTTHKDDFIRNFDLSDGIYVFSNTGTHSKINVLTKIFALYNENPEDLVFYLRSADEDQEFDVKRKFWTFALEKINESFTDYNPFEKVKPSKGNWQSGATGIVRFNICCVTNTNQSRVELYLGNSDVNK
;
A
#
# COMPACT_ATOMS: atom_id res chain seq x y z
N TYR A 1 -9.26 -17.95 -4.03
CA TYR A 1 -8.20 -17.12 -4.65
C TYR A 1 -8.67 -16.67 -6.02
N GLU A 2 -8.44 -15.42 -6.35
CA GLU A 2 -8.75 -14.86 -7.63
C GLU A 2 -7.45 -14.56 -8.38
N PHE A 3 -7.45 -14.69 -9.69
CA PHE A 3 -6.29 -14.34 -10.50
C PHE A 3 -6.72 -13.47 -11.67
N TYR A 4 -5.87 -12.55 -12.05
CA TYR A 4 -6.04 -11.60 -13.14
C TYR A 4 -4.71 -11.37 -13.83
N THR A 5 -4.76 -11.08 -15.11
CA THR A 5 -3.59 -10.71 -15.90
C THR A 5 -3.39 -9.19 -15.90
N LEU A 6 -2.25 -8.73 -16.37
CA LEU A 6 -2.03 -7.30 -16.60
C LEU A 6 -2.92 -6.75 -17.73
N ALA A 7 -3.46 -7.63 -18.59
CA ALA A 7 -4.38 -7.26 -19.67
C ALA A 7 -5.82 -7.04 -19.21
N ASP A 8 -6.19 -7.54 -18.03
CA ASP A 8 -7.56 -7.43 -17.53
C ASP A 8 -7.89 -6.01 -17.07
N ASP A 9 -9.05 -5.51 -17.49
CA ASP A 9 -9.59 -4.21 -17.04
C ASP A 9 -10.24 -4.36 -15.64
N VAL A 10 -9.41 -4.49 -14.62
CA VAL A 10 -9.81 -4.70 -13.22
C VAL A 10 -9.22 -3.66 -12.31
N GLU A 11 -10.03 -3.13 -11.39
CA GLU A 11 -9.54 -2.26 -10.33
C GLU A 11 -8.83 -3.08 -9.23
N PHE A 12 -7.52 -2.87 -9.10
CA PHE A 12 -6.68 -3.55 -8.13
C PHE A 12 -6.52 -2.78 -6.80
N THR A 13 -6.99 -1.53 -6.75
CA THR A 13 -6.86 -0.69 -5.54
C THR A 13 -7.61 -1.30 -4.36
N GLY A 14 -6.93 -1.44 -3.23
CA GLY A 14 -7.49 -2.05 -2.02
C GLY A 14 -7.48 -3.58 -2.00
N ARG A 15 -7.15 -4.23 -3.10
CA ARG A 15 -7.04 -5.70 -3.15
C ARG A 15 -5.62 -6.13 -2.74
N LYS A 16 -5.52 -7.27 -2.07
CA LYS A 16 -4.24 -7.79 -1.59
C LYS A 16 -3.68 -8.83 -2.54
N ILE A 17 -2.52 -8.54 -3.09
CA ILE A 17 -1.73 -9.52 -3.83
C ILE A 17 -0.94 -10.40 -2.86
N TYR A 18 -0.75 -11.69 -3.19
CA TYR A 18 0.10 -12.60 -2.43
C TYR A 18 1.16 -13.30 -3.27
N LYS A 19 0.99 -13.34 -4.58
CA LYS A 19 2.00 -13.79 -5.54
C LYS A 19 1.69 -13.28 -6.93
N PHE A 20 2.67 -13.35 -7.82
CA PHE A 20 2.48 -13.23 -9.25
C PHE A 20 3.26 -14.32 -10.01
N THR A 21 2.86 -14.59 -11.23
CA THR A 21 3.63 -15.39 -12.18
C THR A 21 3.98 -14.54 -13.38
N PHE A 22 5.22 -14.62 -13.82
CA PHE A 22 5.71 -14.01 -15.04
C PHE A 22 6.77 -14.90 -15.68
N LYS A 23 6.64 -15.17 -16.97
CA LYS A 23 7.55 -16.05 -17.74
C LYS A 23 7.79 -17.39 -17.04
N ASN A 24 6.73 -18.06 -16.64
CA ASN A 24 6.73 -19.34 -15.93
C ASN A 24 7.46 -19.34 -14.57
N THR A 25 7.79 -18.16 -14.04
CA THR A 25 8.37 -18.01 -12.70
C THR A 25 7.32 -17.49 -11.73
N GLU A 26 7.07 -18.26 -10.68
CA GLU A 26 6.19 -17.84 -9.58
C GLU A 26 7.00 -17.07 -8.54
N GLN A 27 6.48 -15.92 -8.10
CA GLN A 27 7.10 -15.05 -7.10
C GLN A 27 6.10 -14.73 -5.99
N PRO A 28 6.32 -15.19 -4.75
CA PRO A 28 5.53 -14.74 -3.61
C PRO A 28 5.84 -13.27 -3.30
N VAL A 29 4.82 -12.52 -2.90
CA VAL A 29 4.91 -11.11 -2.52
C VAL A 29 3.92 -10.78 -1.41
N GLU A 30 4.26 -9.79 -0.60
CA GLU A 30 3.41 -9.31 0.49
C GLU A 30 2.65 -8.02 0.13
N SER A 31 3.05 -7.35 -0.94
CA SER A 31 2.48 -6.06 -1.35
C SER A 31 2.60 -5.79 -2.85
N TRP A 32 1.77 -4.89 -3.34
CA TRP A 32 1.87 -4.36 -4.70
C TRP A 32 3.19 -3.63 -4.96
N SER A 33 3.80 -3.03 -3.95
CA SER A 33 5.12 -2.38 -4.08
C SER A 33 6.22 -3.40 -4.30
N GLU A 34 6.18 -4.52 -3.59
CA GLU A 34 7.12 -5.62 -3.78
C GLU A 34 6.93 -6.30 -5.14
N ALA A 35 5.67 -6.57 -5.55
CA ALA A 35 5.37 -7.11 -6.87
C ALA A 35 5.91 -6.19 -7.97
N TYR A 36 5.64 -4.90 -7.89
CA TYR A 36 6.11 -3.89 -8.83
C TYR A 36 7.64 -3.88 -8.93
N GLN A 37 8.34 -3.90 -7.79
CA GLN A 37 9.80 -3.95 -7.75
C GLN A 37 10.34 -5.22 -8.43
N LYS A 38 9.85 -6.41 -8.06
CA LYS A 38 10.32 -7.68 -8.60
C LYS A 38 10.07 -7.79 -10.10
N ILE A 39 8.90 -7.35 -10.59
CA ILE A 39 8.59 -7.37 -12.03
C ILE A 39 9.54 -6.47 -12.80
N LEU A 40 9.78 -5.24 -12.33
CA LEU A 40 10.72 -4.33 -12.98
C LEU A 40 12.16 -4.86 -12.93
N GLN A 41 12.57 -5.53 -11.85
CA GLN A 41 13.89 -6.19 -11.76
C GLN A 41 14.04 -7.30 -12.80
N ILE A 42 13.00 -8.12 -13.03
CA ILE A 42 13.01 -9.16 -14.06
C ILE A 42 13.20 -8.52 -15.43
N LEU A 43 12.37 -7.55 -15.79
CA LEU A 43 12.45 -6.85 -17.08
C LEU A 43 13.78 -6.13 -17.26
N TYR A 44 14.29 -5.46 -16.23
CA TYR A 44 15.57 -4.77 -16.27
C TYR A 44 16.74 -5.74 -16.47
N SER A 45 16.70 -6.92 -15.86
CA SER A 45 17.73 -7.94 -16.03
C SER A 45 17.80 -8.48 -17.46
N GLU A 46 16.67 -8.49 -18.18
CA GLU A 46 16.60 -8.95 -19.57
C GLU A 46 17.11 -7.91 -20.57
N ASN A 47 16.68 -6.66 -20.40
CA ASN A 47 17.12 -5.56 -21.24
C ASN A 47 17.23 -4.25 -20.47
N LYS A 48 18.41 -3.97 -19.95
CA LYS A 48 18.69 -2.77 -19.16
C LYS A 48 18.48 -1.47 -19.95
N SER A 49 18.70 -1.49 -21.28
CA SER A 49 18.74 -0.27 -22.10
C SER A 49 17.40 0.50 -22.11
N ILE A 50 16.27 -0.20 -21.99
CA ILE A 50 14.96 0.40 -22.05
C ILE A 50 14.73 1.31 -20.83
N ILE A 51 14.84 0.76 -19.62
CA ILE A 51 14.64 1.53 -18.37
C ILE A 51 15.76 2.55 -18.17
N THR A 52 17.01 2.22 -18.52
CA THR A 52 18.12 3.18 -18.46
C THR A 52 17.83 4.42 -19.31
N ARG A 53 17.29 4.24 -20.53
CA ARG A 53 16.89 5.37 -21.38
C ARG A 53 15.79 6.21 -20.77
N LEU A 54 14.80 5.58 -20.11
CA LEU A 54 13.75 6.30 -19.38
C LEU A 54 14.35 7.14 -18.23
N ALA A 55 15.27 6.54 -17.45
CA ALA A 55 15.91 7.23 -16.32
C ALA A 55 16.83 8.40 -16.72
N LEU A 56 17.34 8.38 -17.94
CA LEU A 56 18.17 9.47 -18.51
C LEU A 56 17.34 10.54 -19.22
N SER A 57 16.05 10.31 -19.43
CA SER A 57 15.14 11.27 -20.06
C SER A 57 14.67 12.32 -19.06
N THR A 58 14.48 13.55 -19.55
CA THR A 58 13.90 14.65 -18.76
C THR A 58 12.44 14.90 -19.09
N ASN A 59 11.80 14.00 -19.86
CA ASN A 59 10.41 14.15 -20.24
C ASN A 59 9.47 13.86 -19.07
N GLU A 60 8.26 14.40 -19.13
CA GLU A 60 7.18 14.05 -18.22
C GLU A 60 6.47 12.76 -18.68
N GLY A 61 5.77 12.10 -17.77
CA GLY A 61 5.00 10.90 -18.07
C GLY A 61 5.63 9.63 -17.49
N LEU A 62 5.86 8.61 -18.32
CA LEU A 62 6.45 7.34 -17.86
C LEU A 62 7.87 7.54 -17.32
N GLU A 63 8.63 8.41 -17.95
CA GLU A 63 10.00 8.76 -17.60
C GLU A 63 10.12 9.31 -16.18
N SER A 64 9.14 10.10 -15.73
CA SER A 64 9.12 10.65 -14.37
C SER A 64 9.10 9.64 -13.23
N HIS A 65 8.92 8.36 -13.56
CA HIS A 65 9.00 7.27 -12.57
C HIS A 65 10.41 6.69 -12.40
N PHE A 66 11.39 7.12 -13.22
CA PHE A 66 12.75 6.59 -13.24
C PHE A 66 13.76 7.72 -13.18
N THR A 67 14.87 7.50 -12.48
CA THR A 67 15.96 8.50 -12.37
C THR A 67 17.31 7.81 -12.13
N THR A 68 18.38 8.54 -12.42
CA THR A 68 19.76 8.16 -12.05
C THR A 68 20.19 8.81 -10.72
N HIS A 69 19.37 9.67 -10.13
CA HIS A 69 19.68 10.40 -8.90
C HIS A 69 18.78 9.95 -7.76
N LYS A 70 19.36 9.28 -6.77
CA LYS A 70 18.62 8.71 -5.64
C LYS A 70 17.74 9.71 -4.90
N ASP A 71 18.20 10.94 -4.81
CA ASP A 71 17.54 11.99 -4.01
C ASP A 71 16.38 12.68 -4.71
N ASP A 72 16.14 12.37 -6.00
CA ASP A 72 14.98 12.92 -6.74
C ASP A 72 13.64 12.41 -6.18
N PHE A 73 13.66 11.26 -5.51
CA PHE A 73 12.46 10.65 -4.93
C PHE A 73 12.62 10.43 -3.42
N ILE A 74 11.65 10.90 -2.64
CA ILE A 74 11.59 10.66 -1.18
C ILE A 74 11.53 9.15 -0.88
N ARG A 75 10.85 8.37 -1.73
CA ARG A 75 10.76 6.91 -1.64
C ARG A 75 11.03 6.30 -3.00
N ASN A 76 12.07 5.52 -3.06
CA ASN A 76 12.50 4.81 -4.26
C ASN A 76 13.01 3.43 -3.88
N PHE A 77 13.23 2.59 -4.90
CA PHE A 77 14.06 1.40 -4.81
C PHE A 77 15.09 1.40 -5.94
N ASP A 78 16.22 0.77 -5.66
CA ASP A 78 17.31 0.60 -6.61
C ASP A 78 17.06 -0.64 -7.48
N LEU A 79 17.02 -0.48 -8.80
CA LEU A 79 16.98 -1.62 -9.73
C LEU A 79 18.34 -2.27 -9.92
N SER A 80 19.40 -1.53 -9.83
CA SER A 80 20.84 -1.72 -9.96
C SER A 80 21.45 -0.65 -10.88
N ASP A 81 22.77 -0.64 -10.99
CA ASP A 81 23.51 0.26 -11.89
C ASP A 81 23.19 1.77 -11.70
N GLY A 82 22.72 2.13 -10.50
CA GLY A 82 22.34 3.51 -10.19
C GLY A 82 21.02 3.97 -10.82
N ILE A 83 20.13 3.04 -11.16
CA ILE A 83 18.78 3.34 -11.64
C ILE A 83 17.78 3.21 -10.50
N TYR A 84 17.09 4.30 -10.19
CA TYR A 84 16.11 4.39 -9.10
C TYR A 84 14.70 4.54 -9.66
N VAL A 85 13.76 3.87 -8.99
CA VAL A 85 12.35 3.88 -9.38
C VAL A 85 11.50 4.47 -8.27
N PHE A 86 10.59 5.37 -8.62
CA PHE A 86 9.63 5.96 -7.70
C PHE A 86 8.65 4.90 -7.20
N SER A 87 8.62 4.68 -5.90
CA SER A 87 7.81 3.62 -5.27
C SER A 87 6.59 4.12 -4.50
N ASN A 88 6.52 5.42 -4.19
CA ASN A 88 5.44 6.02 -3.38
C ASN A 88 4.21 6.39 -4.21
N THR A 89 3.70 5.44 -4.99
CA THR A 89 2.49 5.62 -5.80
C THR A 89 1.42 4.59 -5.42
N GLY A 90 0.16 4.89 -5.72
CA GLY A 90 -0.95 3.95 -5.54
C GLY A 90 -0.86 2.72 -6.46
N THR A 91 -1.65 1.70 -6.16
CA THR A 91 -1.69 0.45 -6.94
C THR A 91 -2.05 0.72 -8.40
N HIS A 92 -3.07 1.52 -8.66
CA HIS A 92 -3.48 1.90 -10.00
C HIS A 92 -2.32 2.52 -10.81
N SER A 93 -1.56 3.44 -10.23
CA SER A 93 -0.40 4.04 -10.90
C SER A 93 0.69 3.01 -11.22
N LYS A 94 0.97 2.07 -10.30
CA LYS A 94 1.94 0.98 -10.54
C LYS A 94 1.51 0.10 -11.71
N ILE A 95 0.23 -0.28 -11.78
CA ILE A 95 -0.32 -1.07 -12.89
C ILE A 95 -0.18 -0.30 -14.21
N ASN A 96 -0.53 0.98 -14.24
CA ASN A 96 -0.38 1.81 -15.44
C ASN A 96 1.08 1.91 -15.92
N VAL A 97 2.03 2.03 -14.98
CA VAL A 97 3.46 2.01 -15.32
C VAL A 97 3.85 0.66 -15.90
N LEU A 98 3.46 -0.46 -15.26
CA LEU A 98 3.75 -1.81 -15.76
C LEU A 98 3.18 -2.02 -17.16
N THR A 99 1.95 -1.61 -17.44
CA THR A 99 1.33 -1.74 -18.77
C THR A 99 2.16 -1.02 -19.84
N LYS A 100 2.62 0.21 -19.55
CA LYS A 100 3.47 0.97 -20.48
C LYS A 100 4.85 0.35 -20.65
N ILE A 101 5.44 -0.15 -19.57
CA ILE A 101 6.75 -0.83 -19.61
C ILE A 101 6.65 -2.13 -20.42
N PHE A 102 5.62 -2.94 -20.22
CA PHE A 102 5.38 -4.14 -21.01
C PHE A 102 5.32 -3.85 -22.51
N ALA A 103 4.63 -2.78 -22.89
CA ALA A 103 4.59 -2.36 -24.29
C ALA A 103 5.99 -1.99 -24.83
N LEU A 104 6.84 -1.31 -24.04
CA LEU A 104 8.20 -0.97 -24.45
C LEU A 104 9.12 -2.19 -24.56
N TYR A 105 8.91 -3.21 -23.72
CA TYR A 105 9.64 -4.47 -23.78
C TYR A 105 9.07 -5.43 -24.83
N ASN A 106 7.94 -5.08 -25.47
CA ASN A 106 7.19 -5.95 -26.37
C ASN A 106 6.79 -7.29 -25.71
N GLU A 107 6.45 -7.21 -24.40
CA GLU A 107 5.97 -8.34 -23.63
C GLU A 107 4.44 -8.45 -23.73
N ASN A 108 3.94 -9.68 -23.71
CA ASN A 108 2.50 -9.91 -23.69
C ASN A 108 1.96 -9.68 -22.26
N PRO A 109 1.03 -8.72 -22.04
CA PRO A 109 0.49 -8.46 -20.72
C PRO A 109 -0.32 -9.65 -20.14
N GLU A 110 -0.76 -10.61 -20.95
CA GLU A 110 -1.40 -11.84 -20.47
C GLU A 110 -0.43 -12.79 -19.77
N ASP A 111 0.89 -12.67 -20.00
CA ASP A 111 1.91 -13.51 -19.37
C ASP A 111 2.23 -13.09 -17.93
N LEU A 112 1.75 -11.92 -17.50
CA LEU A 112 1.87 -11.46 -16.11
C LEU A 112 0.55 -11.68 -15.38
N VAL A 113 0.51 -12.68 -14.50
CA VAL A 113 -0.66 -13.05 -13.73
C VAL A 113 -0.50 -12.68 -12.28
N PHE A 114 -1.43 -11.93 -11.74
CA PHE A 114 -1.53 -11.56 -10.32
C PHE A 114 -2.50 -12.47 -9.60
N TYR A 115 -2.09 -13.02 -8.48
CA TYR A 115 -2.94 -13.82 -7.59
C TYR A 115 -3.31 -13.00 -6.38
N LEU A 116 -4.61 -12.80 -6.21
CA LEU A 116 -5.16 -11.96 -5.16
C LEU A 116 -5.81 -12.83 -4.09
N ARG A 117 -5.74 -12.36 -2.86
CA ARG A 117 -6.56 -12.93 -1.80
C ARG A 117 -8.02 -12.64 -2.11
N SER A 118 -8.88 -13.65 -1.93
CA SER A 118 -10.32 -13.43 -2.11
C SER A 118 -10.84 -12.43 -1.08
N ALA A 119 -11.94 -11.75 -1.41
CA ALA A 119 -12.60 -10.82 -0.50
C ALA A 119 -13.01 -11.48 0.84
N ASP A 120 -13.14 -12.79 0.88
CA ASP A 120 -13.41 -13.57 2.09
C ASP A 120 -12.22 -13.59 3.07
N GLU A 121 -10.98 -13.45 2.58
CA GLU A 121 -9.79 -13.28 3.44
C GLU A 121 -9.62 -11.84 3.94
N ASP A 122 -10.32 -10.87 3.36
CA ASP A 122 -10.49 -9.54 3.94
C ASP A 122 -11.46 -9.56 5.16
N GLN A 123 -12.02 -10.73 5.52
CA GLN A 123 -12.90 -10.89 6.68
C GLN A 123 -12.23 -10.40 7.99
N GLU A 124 -10.92 -10.54 8.16
CA GLU A 124 -10.25 -10.02 9.36
C GLU A 124 -10.39 -8.51 9.48
N PHE A 125 -10.28 -7.78 8.36
CA PHE A 125 -10.49 -6.31 8.34
C PHE A 125 -11.95 -5.96 8.52
N ASP A 126 -12.85 -6.75 7.94
CA ASP A 126 -14.29 -6.53 8.08
C ASP A 126 -14.77 -6.90 9.49
N VAL A 127 -14.21 -7.93 10.10
CA VAL A 127 -14.44 -8.29 11.51
C VAL A 127 -13.96 -7.17 12.43
N LYS A 128 -12.77 -6.63 12.24
CA LYS A 128 -12.26 -5.50 13.04
C LYS A 128 -13.13 -4.25 12.86
N ARG A 129 -13.52 -3.94 11.65
CA ARG A 129 -14.40 -2.81 11.38
C ARG A 129 -15.79 -2.99 12.00
N LYS A 130 -16.38 -4.17 11.89
CA LYS A 130 -17.66 -4.51 12.55
C LYS A 130 -17.54 -4.43 14.06
N PHE A 131 -16.45 -4.96 14.63
CA PHE A 131 -16.16 -4.83 16.06
C PHE A 131 -16.10 -3.36 16.49
N TRP A 132 -15.32 -2.52 15.80
CA TRP A 132 -15.20 -1.11 16.14
C TRP A 132 -16.50 -0.34 15.90
N THR A 133 -17.31 -0.69 14.91
CA THR A 133 -18.64 -0.11 14.73
C THR A 133 -19.50 -0.35 15.96
N PHE A 134 -19.60 -1.60 16.39
CA PHE A 134 -20.35 -1.97 17.60
C PHE A 134 -19.76 -1.34 18.87
N ALA A 135 -18.44 -1.39 19.04
CA ALA A 135 -17.78 -0.84 20.21
C ALA A 135 -17.95 0.68 20.32
N LEU A 136 -17.81 1.42 19.21
CA LEU A 136 -18.03 2.87 19.18
C LEU A 136 -19.49 3.24 19.47
N GLU A 137 -20.45 2.47 18.98
CA GLU A 137 -21.87 2.65 19.33
C GLU A 137 -22.08 2.55 20.84
N LYS A 138 -21.57 1.50 21.48
CA LYS A 138 -21.67 1.30 22.94
C LYS A 138 -20.89 2.34 23.75
N ILE A 139 -19.72 2.73 23.28
CA ILE A 139 -18.94 3.83 23.88
C ILE A 139 -19.74 5.12 23.80
N ASN A 140 -20.30 5.46 22.65
CA ASN A 140 -21.04 6.69 22.44
C ASN A 140 -22.34 6.77 23.28
N GLU A 141 -23.02 5.63 23.51
CA GLU A 141 -24.18 5.54 24.41
C GLU A 141 -23.80 5.81 25.88
N SER A 142 -22.54 5.59 26.26
CA SER A 142 -22.09 5.69 27.66
C SER A 142 -21.65 7.11 28.09
N PHE A 143 -21.44 8.01 27.14
CA PHE A 143 -21.01 9.39 27.42
C PHE A 143 -22.22 10.34 27.44
N THR A 144 -22.32 11.19 28.49
CA THR A 144 -23.43 12.14 28.65
C THR A 144 -23.05 13.59 28.32
N ASP A 145 -21.84 14.02 28.67
CA ASP A 145 -21.44 15.43 28.54
C ASP A 145 -20.38 15.65 27.42
N TYR A 146 -19.32 14.88 27.45
CA TYR A 146 -18.26 14.98 26.47
C TYR A 146 -17.86 13.60 25.97
N ASN A 147 -17.92 13.40 24.66
CA ASN A 147 -17.61 12.13 24.03
C ASN A 147 -16.37 12.25 23.11
N PRO A 148 -15.22 11.72 23.53
CA PRO A 148 -14.01 11.75 22.72
C PRO A 148 -14.14 10.99 21.40
N PHE A 149 -15.10 10.10 21.26
CA PHE A 149 -15.29 9.22 20.11
C PHE A 149 -16.48 9.60 19.21
N GLU A 150 -17.21 10.70 19.49
CA GLU A 150 -18.44 11.07 18.78
C GLU A 150 -18.30 11.12 17.26
N LYS A 151 -17.16 11.65 16.75
CA LYS A 151 -16.90 11.81 15.32
C LYS A 151 -15.91 10.78 14.76
N VAL A 152 -15.59 9.77 15.54
CA VAL A 152 -14.57 8.77 15.16
C VAL A 152 -15.21 7.71 14.29
N LYS A 153 -14.57 7.42 13.14
CA LYS A 153 -14.99 6.35 12.23
C LYS A 153 -14.34 5.02 12.61
N PRO A 154 -15.07 3.89 12.46
CA PRO A 154 -14.55 2.56 12.78
C PRO A 154 -13.21 2.25 12.06
N SER A 155 -12.20 1.86 12.83
CA SER A 155 -10.88 1.47 12.33
C SER A 155 -10.91 0.07 11.71
N LYS A 156 -10.00 -0.17 10.78
CA LYS A 156 -9.64 -1.51 10.29
C LYS A 156 -8.46 -2.11 11.08
N GLY A 157 -7.88 -1.35 12.00
CA GLY A 157 -6.76 -1.75 12.83
C GLY A 157 -7.16 -2.27 14.21
N ASN A 158 -6.17 -2.53 15.03
CA ASN A 158 -6.35 -3.03 16.41
C ASN A 158 -6.57 -1.91 17.42
N TRP A 159 -6.65 -0.66 17.01
CA TRP A 159 -6.79 0.50 17.89
C TRP A 159 -7.71 1.55 17.31
N GLN A 160 -8.31 2.33 18.21
CA GLN A 160 -9.21 3.43 17.92
C GLN A 160 -8.84 4.60 18.82
N SER A 161 -8.73 5.82 18.27
CA SER A 161 -8.34 7.00 19.01
C SER A 161 -9.46 8.02 19.07
N GLY A 162 -9.73 8.53 20.26
CA GLY A 162 -10.68 9.60 20.52
C GLY A 162 -9.96 10.85 21.08
N ALA A 163 -10.40 12.03 20.65
CA ALA A 163 -9.82 13.31 21.09
C ALA A 163 -10.31 13.67 22.50
N THR A 164 -9.40 14.08 23.40
CA THR A 164 -9.75 14.54 24.76
C THR A 164 -10.15 16.01 24.82
N GLY A 165 -10.05 16.75 23.71
CA GLY A 165 -10.17 18.21 23.71
C GLY A 165 -8.89 18.94 24.16
N ILE A 166 -7.91 18.23 24.69
CA ILE A 166 -6.62 18.77 25.09
C ILE A 166 -5.62 18.45 23.97
N VAL A 167 -4.90 19.48 23.52
CA VAL A 167 -3.90 19.32 22.45
C VAL A 167 -2.87 18.27 22.84
N ARG A 168 -2.63 17.30 21.94
CA ARG A 168 -1.67 16.19 22.10
C ARG A 168 -2.07 15.09 23.09
N PHE A 169 -3.28 15.13 23.63
CA PHE A 169 -3.79 14.07 24.47
C PHE A 169 -4.93 13.35 23.75
N ASN A 170 -4.83 12.04 23.58
CA ASN A 170 -5.87 11.21 23.01
C ASN A 170 -6.13 10.00 23.90
N ILE A 171 -7.37 9.56 23.96
CA ILE A 171 -7.73 8.27 24.55
C ILE A 171 -7.70 7.24 23.42
N CYS A 172 -6.93 6.16 23.60
CA CYS A 172 -6.84 5.08 22.65
C CYS A 172 -7.42 3.80 23.25
N CYS A 173 -8.39 3.21 22.55
CA CYS A 173 -8.84 1.85 22.82
C CYS A 173 -8.05 0.91 21.91
N VAL A 174 -7.42 -0.09 22.49
CA VAL A 174 -6.60 -1.09 21.78
C VAL A 174 -7.17 -2.46 22.04
N THR A 175 -7.32 -3.28 21.00
CA THR A 175 -7.72 -4.67 21.11
C THR A 175 -6.88 -5.56 20.22
N ASN A 176 -6.52 -6.72 20.71
CA ASN A 176 -5.89 -7.79 19.94
C ASN A 176 -6.43 -9.15 20.41
N THR A 177 -5.88 -10.23 19.89
CA THR A 177 -6.34 -11.60 20.17
C THR A 177 -6.32 -11.95 21.67
N ASN A 178 -5.41 -11.34 22.45
CA ASN A 178 -5.12 -11.76 23.83
C ASN A 178 -5.52 -10.72 24.88
N GLN A 179 -5.73 -9.47 24.50
CA GLN A 179 -6.02 -8.39 25.45
C GLN A 179 -6.74 -7.20 24.78
N SER A 180 -7.50 -6.51 25.60
CA SER A 180 -8.02 -5.17 25.28
C SER A 180 -7.63 -4.22 26.39
N ARG A 181 -7.28 -2.97 26.02
CA ARG A 181 -6.86 -1.95 26.99
C ARG A 181 -7.24 -0.55 26.49
N VAL A 182 -7.36 0.34 27.45
CA VAL A 182 -7.52 1.79 27.19
C VAL A 182 -6.20 2.46 27.59
N GLU A 183 -5.69 3.31 26.72
CA GLU A 183 -4.44 4.03 26.91
C GLU A 183 -4.68 5.54 26.80
N LEU A 184 -4.00 6.33 27.61
CA LEU A 184 -3.84 7.75 27.38
C LEU A 184 -2.60 7.95 26.51
N TYR A 185 -2.80 8.33 25.26
CA TYR A 185 -1.70 8.61 24.34
C TYR A 185 -1.28 10.07 24.43
N LEU A 186 0.00 10.27 24.72
CA LEU A 186 0.64 11.59 24.77
C LEU A 186 1.43 11.77 23.47
N GLY A 187 0.95 12.62 22.57
CA GLY A 187 1.66 12.94 21.33
C GLY A 187 3.02 13.58 21.63
N ASN A 188 4.08 13.11 20.97
CA ASN A 188 5.42 13.68 21.12
C ASN A 188 5.38 15.19 20.90
N SER A 189 5.85 15.93 21.91
CA SER A 189 6.35 17.28 21.68
C SER A 189 7.70 17.11 20.98
N ASP A 190 7.93 17.79 19.85
CA ASP A 190 9.29 18.08 19.42
C ASP A 190 10.01 18.81 20.55
N VAL A 191 10.83 18.06 21.28
CA VAL A 191 11.69 18.60 22.36
C VAL A 191 12.97 19.14 21.74
N ASN A 192 12.89 19.70 20.54
CA ASN A 192 14.00 20.40 19.89
C ASN A 192 13.48 21.68 19.24
N LYS A 193 13.26 22.66 20.08
CA LYS A 193 13.40 24.08 19.76
C LYS A 193 14.07 24.79 20.93
#